data_0b4b900101d53ad8963329cab16bb158
#
_entry.id   0b4b900101d53ad8963329cab16bb158
#
_cell.length_a   1.000
_cell.length_b   1.000
_cell.length_c   1.000
_cell.angle_alpha   90.00
_cell.angle_beta   90.00
_cell.angle_gamma   90.00
#
_symmetry.space_group_name_H-M   'P 1'
#
loop_
_entity.id
_entity.type
_entity.pdbx_description
1 polymer ?
#
loop_
_entity_poly.entity_id
_entity_poly.type
_entity_poly.pdbx_seq_one_letter_code
_entity_poly.pdbx_strand_id
1 'polypeptide(L)' 'MNRSESLKSESPFTTIQQFSEMCPEFSVGSLRWLVFNRREELLQRGVIRYWGKKVLIHKDNFFDFIMEQNTAQISHRS' A
#
# COMPACT_ATOMS: atom_id res chain seq x y z
N MET A 1 -16.11 12.42 -19.26
CA MET A 1 -16.72 11.89 -18.45
C MET A 1 -16.27 10.56 -18.14
N ASN A 2 -16.46 9.66 -18.88
CA ASN A 2 -15.97 8.35 -18.63
C ASN A 2 -14.51 8.29 -18.43
N ARG A 3 -13.81 9.22 -19.03
CA ARG A 3 -12.39 9.25 -18.91
C ARG A 3 -11.96 9.47 -17.48
N SER A 4 -12.61 10.36 -16.77
CA SER A 4 -12.30 10.61 -15.39
C SER A 4 -12.53 9.40 -14.53
N GLU A 5 -13.60 8.73 -14.76
CA GLU A 5 -13.89 7.54 -13.99
C GLU A 5 -12.91 6.45 -14.27
N SER A 6 -12.54 6.30 -15.53
CA SER A 6 -11.56 5.29 -15.89
C SER A 6 -10.23 5.58 -15.22
N LEU A 7 -9.82 6.82 -15.22
CA LEU A 7 -8.57 7.18 -14.57
C LEU A 7 -8.61 6.88 -13.10
N LYS A 8 -9.73 7.15 -12.45
CA LYS A 8 -9.86 6.84 -11.05
C LYS A 8 -9.77 5.35 -10.78
N SER A 9 -10.46 4.55 -11.57
CA SER A 9 -10.45 3.13 -11.35
C SER A 9 -9.11 2.53 -11.67
N GLU A 10 -8.36 3.16 -12.55
CA GLU A 10 -7.06 2.67 -12.94
C GLU A 10 -5.93 3.27 -12.14
N SER A 11 -6.25 4.15 -11.22
CA SER A 11 -5.22 4.78 -10.42
C SER A 11 -4.44 3.75 -9.63
N PRO A 12 -3.11 3.86 -9.60
CA PRO A 12 -2.31 2.94 -8.79
C PRO A 12 -2.40 3.25 -7.30
N PHE A 13 -3.00 4.39 -6.96
CA PHE A 13 -3.07 4.80 -5.56
C PHE A 13 -4.43 4.53 -4.97
N THR A 14 -4.46 4.26 -3.68
CA THR A 14 -5.70 4.07 -2.96
C THR A 14 -5.50 4.55 -1.53
N THR A 15 -6.58 4.86 -0.85
CA THR A 15 -6.49 5.24 0.56
C THR A 15 -6.35 3.96 1.39
N ILE A 16 -5.96 4.13 2.65
CA ILE A 16 -5.85 3.00 3.56
C ILE A 16 -7.19 2.28 3.68
N GLN A 17 -8.26 3.03 3.84
CA GLN A 17 -9.57 2.43 4.00
C GLN A 17 -10.01 1.69 2.74
N GLN A 18 -9.82 2.30 1.58
CA GLN A 18 -10.19 1.65 0.33
C GLN A 18 -9.37 0.41 0.09
N PHE A 19 -8.09 0.47 0.39
CA PHE A 19 -7.23 -0.68 0.21
C PHE A 19 -7.67 -1.83 1.10
N SER A 20 -8.02 -1.54 2.33
CA SER A 20 -8.50 -2.56 3.25
C SER A 20 -9.79 -3.19 2.75
N GLU A 21 -10.66 -2.38 2.14
CA GLU A 21 -11.90 -2.92 1.58
C GLU A 21 -11.64 -3.83 0.40
N MET A 22 -10.66 -3.48 -0.43
CA MET A 22 -10.31 -4.30 -1.58
C MET A 22 -9.61 -5.58 -1.15
N CYS A 23 -8.81 -5.50 -0.13
CA CYS A 23 -8.03 -6.62 0.35
C CYS A 23 -8.28 -6.80 1.85
N PRO A 24 -9.35 -7.51 2.21
CA PRO A 24 -9.73 -7.61 3.63
C PRO A 24 -8.67 -8.23 4.52
N GLU A 25 -7.73 -8.94 3.94
CA GLU A 25 -6.64 -9.50 4.73
C GLU A 25 -5.74 -8.42 5.32
N PHE A 26 -5.83 -7.21 4.80
CA PHE A 26 -5.09 -6.08 5.36
C PHE A 26 -6.07 -5.14 6.04
N SER A 27 -6.17 -5.24 7.36
CA SER A 27 -7.10 -4.39 8.09
C SER A 27 -6.57 -2.96 8.14
N VAL A 28 -7.49 -2.02 8.37
CA VAL A 28 -7.11 -0.62 8.51
C VAL A 28 -6.10 -0.44 9.63
N GLY A 29 -6.31 -1.15 10.73
CA GLY A 29 -5.39 -1.06 11.86
C GLY A 29 -3.99 -1.52 11.51
N SER A 30 -3.90 -2.65 10.81
CA SER A 30 -2.61 -3.18 10.39
C SER A 30 -1.91 -2.24 9.42
N LEU A 31 -2.66 -1.68 8.48
CA LEU A 31 -2.07 -0.78 7.51
C LEU A 31 -1.57 0.49 8.19
N ARG A 32 -2.33 1.01 9.14
CA ARG A 32 -1.91 2.20 9.86
C ARG A 32 -0.67 1.94 10.69
N TRP A 33 -0.62 0.76 11.31
CA TRP A 33 0.54 0.37 12.09
C TRP A 33 1.78 0.33 11.20
N LEU A 34 1.65 -0.27 10.03
CA LEU A 34 2.75 -0.39 9.11
C LEU A 34 3.23 0.98 8.65
N VAL A 35 2.30 1.85 8.27
CA VAL A 35 2.64 3.18 7.82
C VAL A 35 3.35 3.94 8.93
N PHE A 36 2.86 3.82 10.15
CA PHE A 36 3.43 4.55 11.27
C PHE A 36 4.83 4.05 11.60
N ASN A 37 5.03 2.76 11.58
CA ASN A 37 6.29 2.17 12.03
C ASN A 37 7.35 2.04 10.94
N ARG A 38 6.95 1.99 9.69
CA ARG A 38 7.90 1.83 8.58
C ARG A 38 7.78 2.98 7.58
N ARG A 39 7.39 4.13 8.05
CA ARG A 39 7.07 5.25 7.16
C ARG A 39 8.20 5.62 6.21
N GLU A 40 9.41 5.76 6.73
CA GLU A 40 10.52 6.18 5.88
C GLU A 40 10.83 5.16 4.80
N GLU A 41 10.82 3.90 5.19
CA GLU A 41 11.07 2.84 4.24
C GLU A 41 10.00 2.82 3.16
N LEU A 42 8.74 2.95 3.57
CA LEU A 42 7.64 2.92 2.61
C LEU A 42 7.69 4.12 1.67
N LEU A 43 8.08 5.28 2.17
CA LEU A 43 8.24 6.45 1.33
C LEU A 43 9.37 6.27 0.33
N GLN A 44 10.49 5.73 0.78
CA GLN A 44 11.63 5.53 -0.08
C GLN A 44 11.33 4.54 -1.18
N ARG A 45 10.57 3.51 -0.88
CA ARG A 45 10.23 2.50 -1.86
C ARG A 45 9.03 2.90 -2.71
N GLY A 46 8.43 4.05 -2.45
CA GLY A 46 7.29 4.50 -3.21
C GLY A 46 6.02 3.72 -2.90
N VAL A 47 5.97 3.07 -1.74
CA VAL A 47 4.79 2.31 -1.34
C VAL A 47 3.70 3.24 -0.87
N ILE A 48 4.07 4.34 -0.21
CA ILE A 48 3.09 5.32 0.24
C ILE A 48 3.49 6.70 -0.23
N ARG A 49 2.49 7.57 -0.32
CA ARG A 49 2.68 8.97 -0.64
C ARG A 49 1.69 9.75 0.20
N TYR A 50 2.03 10.99 0.50
CA TYR A 50 1.12 11.85 1.22
C TYR A 50 0.47 12.83 0.26
N TRP A 51 -0.84 12.99 0.42
CA TRP A 51 -1.58 13.98 -0.34
C TRP A 51 -2.32 14.82 0.68
N GLY A 52 -1.73 15.99 1.00
CA GLY A 52 -2.24 16.77 2.11
C GLY A 52 -2.11 15.97 3.39
N LYS A 53 -3.21 15.72 4.05
CA LYS A 53 -3.21 14.93 5.27
C LYS A 53 -3.52 13.47 5.05
N LYS A 54 -3.75 13.09 3.80
CA LYS A 54 -4.11 11.71 3.50
C LYS A 54 -2.88 10.90 3.12
N VAL A 55 -2.91 9.65 3.48
CA VAL A 55 -1.89 8.70 3.07
C VAL A 55 -2.45 7.91 1.92
N LEU A 56 -1.70 7.86 0.82
CA LEU A 56 -2.07 7.06 -0.34
C LEU A 56 -1.13 5.88 -0.44
N ILE A 57 -1.68 4.72 -0.75
CA ILE A 57 -0.91 3.50 -0.93
C ILE A 57 -0.79 3.23 -2.41
N HIS A 58 0.44 2.99 -2.87
CA HIS A 58 0.67 2.57 -4.25
C HIS A 58 0.49 1.07 -4.29
N LYS A 59 -0.58 0.61 -4.93
CA LYS A 59 -0.98 -0.79 -4.85
C LYS A 59 0.12 -1.74 -5.31
N ASP A 60 0.68 -1.48 -6.46
CA ASP A 60 1.69 -2.38 -7.01
C ASP A 60 2.93 -2.42 -6.14
N ASN A 61 3.38 -1.26 -5.71
CA ASN A 61 4.58 -1.21 -4.88
C ASN A 61 4.34 -1.84 -3.52
N PHE A 62 3.12 -1.73 -3.02
CA PHE A 62 2.78 -2.34 -1.75
C PHE A 62 2.89 -3.86 -1.85
N PHE A 63 2.35 -4.43 -2.92
CA PHE A 63 2.42 -5.87 -3.08
C PHE A 63 3.85 -6.34 -3.30
N ASP A 64 4.63 -5.57 -4.03
CA ASP A 64 6.05 -5.88 -4.20
C ASP A 64 6.76 -5.88 -2.85
N PHE A 65 6.44 -4.90 -2.02
CA PHE A 65 7.04 -4.80 -0.70
C PHE A 65 6.70 -6.03 0.15
N ILE A 66 5.43 -6.42 0.14
CA ILE A 66 4.98 -7.57 0.90
C ILE A 66 5.63 -8.85 0.38
N MET A 67 5.72 -8.99 -0.92
CA MET A 67 6.32 -10.17 -1.51
C MET A 67 7.80 -10.29 -1.15
N GLU A 68 8.50 -9.18 -1.15
CA GLU A 68 9.90 -9.18 -0.75
C GLU A 68 10.06 -9.61 0.69
N GLN A 69 9.19 -9.10 1.56
CA GLN A 69 9.26 -9.44 2.97
C GLN A 69 9.03 -10.93 3.17
N ASN A 70 8.03 -11.47 2.50
CA ASN A 70 7.73 -12.88 2.62
C ASN A 70 8.84 -13.74 2.08
N THR A 71 9.41 -13.36 0.95
CA THR A 71 10.50 -14.10 0.36
C THR A 71 11.70 -14.13 1.29
N ALA A 72 12.01 -12.99 1.89
CA ALA A 72 13.11 -12.91 2.82
C ALA A 72 12.88 -13.80 4.02
N GLN A 73 11.66 -13.82 4.52
CA GLN A 73 11.33 -14.66 5.65
C GLN A 73 11.47 -16.13 5.31
N ILE A 74 10.98 -16.51 4.16
CA ILE A 74 11.07 -17.90 3.72
C ILE A 74 12.52 -18.32 3.57
N SER A 75 13.32 -17.48 2.94
CA SER A 75 14.73 -17.76 2.78
C SER A 75 15.42 -17.90 4.10
N HIS A 76 15.07 -17.01 5.02
CA HIS A 76 15.70 -17.00 6.32
C HIS A 76 15.37 -18.28 7.07
N ARG A 77 14.17 -18.76 6.93
CA ARG A 77 13.76 -19.97 7.64
C ARG A 77 14.37 -21.21 7.04
N SER A 78 14.62 -21.17 5.77
CA SER A 78 15.26 -22.30 5.13
C SER A 78 16.70 -22.36 5.50
#